data_1240518d17d02989e38490fb819d1951
#
_entry.id   1240518d17d02989e38490fb819d1951
#
_cell.length_a   1.000
_cell.length_b   1.000
_cell.length_c   1.000
_cell.angle_alpha   90.00
_cell.angle_beta   90.00
_cell.angle_gamma   90.00
#
_symmetry.space_group_name_H-M   'P 1'
#
loop_
_entity.id
_entity.type
_entity.pdbx_description
1 polymer ?
#
loop_
_entity_poly.entity_id
_entity_poly.type
_entity_poly.pdbx_seq_one_letter_code
_entity_poly.pdbx_strand_id
1 'polypeptide(L)'
;MQATQHTAEMLAKAAASGDPMVVARVVQVEGFSTLPVDELVALDGQGRVFGDLLGVTGAEAMAPVARDLLDSDQPRLATVHITIGGSAVSELGLACGGRVGVLLQPSSSVPTETWAAIAGRAPVALITIIDGPATGPKALTVLGDGSRVGALSAAASGASGDAGTALADSLVAEALGMLKEAATARRKVTTEVGTAMIEAWVPSPRLVVVGTGDVVGAIDAQAGLLGWEVRSGPDHEGVDEMLEWAGATAALIVLSHDPHVDVPALAAGLRRPIPYIGAMGSRHTQSRRIERLAASGVGQGDLERIHRPIGLDLGGRRAPEVALAIAAEIQAVVHHRDARSLRDTSGPIHQAD
;
A
#
# COMPACT_ATOMS: atom_id res chain seq x y z
N MET A 1 4.00 8.46 -0.26
CA MET A 1 4.59 7.24 0.35
C MET A 1 5.85 7.47 1.17
N GLN A 2 6.89 8.21 0.72
CA GLN A 2 8.08 8.48 1.56
C GLN A 2 7.73 9.23 2.85
N ALA A 3 6.83 10.21 2.80
CA ALA A 3 6.35 10.93 3.99
C ALA A 3 5.65 9.99 4.98
N THR A 4 4.76 9.14 4.48
CA THR A 4 4.04 8.12 5.29
C THR A 4 5.00 7.16 5.97
N GLN A 5 6.00 6.66 5.23
CA GLN A 5 7.02 5.76 5.77
C GLN A 5 7.82 6.46 6.87
N HIS A 6 8.27 7.69 6.65
CA HIS A 6 9.01 8.47 7.66
C HIS A 6 8.19 8.72 8.92
N THR A 7 6.91 9.08 8.77
CA THR A 7 6.00 9.25 9.91
C THR A 7 5.81 7.94 10.67
N ALA A 8 5.70 6.80 9.97
CA ALA A 8 5.60 5.49 10.60
C ALA A 8 6.88 5.09 11.35
N GLU A 9 8.07 5.41 10.81
CA GLU A 9 9.35 5.22 11.52
C GLU A 9 9.39 6.00 12.83
N MET A 10 8.91 7.24 12.82
CA MET A 10 8.82 8.06 14.02
C MET A 10 7.83 7.49 15.04
N LEU A 11 6.64 7.06 14.59
CA LEU A 11 5.63 6.43 15.47
C LEU A 11 6.17 5.14 16.10
N ALA A 12 6.90 4.32 15.34
CA ALA A 12 7.54 3.12 15.85
C ALA A 12 8.61 3.44 16.91
N LYS A 13 9.43 4.47 16.69
CA LYS A 13 10.42 4.95 17.67
C LYS A 13 9.76 5.51 18.94
N ALA A 14 8.74 6.35 18.78
CA ALA A 14 7.99 6.92 19.90
C ALA A 14 7.33 5.82 20.74
N ALA A 15 6.75 4.80 20.11
CA ALA A 15 6.20 3.65 20.81
C ALA A 15 7.26 2.90 21.63
N ALA A 16 8.47 2.74 21.08
CA ALA A 16 9.58 2.07 21.77
C ALA A 16 10.14 2.89 22.94
N SER A 17 10.14 4.23 22.86
CA SER A 17 10.59 5.14 23.94
C SER A 17 9.49 5.47 24.95
N GLY A 18 8.23 5.16 24.67
CA GLY A 18 7.07 5.54 25.49
C GLY A 18 6.66 7.01 25.34
N ASP A 19 7.13 7.68 24.28
CA ASP A 19 6.77 9.06 24.01
C ASP A 19 5.31 9.15 23.51
N PRO A 20 4.44 9.94 24.18
CA PRO A 20 3.05 10.02 23.78
C PRO A 20 2.89 10.79 22.46
N MET A 21 2.23 10.16 21.51
CA MET A 21 1.89 10.76 20.22
C MET A 21 0.44 10.47 19.85
N VAL A 22 -0.14 11.33 19.04
CA VAL A 22 -1.44 11.10 18.40
C VAL A 22 -1.21 10.94 16.89
N VAL A 23 -1.77 9.91 16.30
CA VAL A 23 -1.78 9.72 14.85
C VAL A 23 -3.09 10.22 14.28
N ALA A 24 -3.00 10.99 13.18
CA ALA A 24 -4.14 11.51 12.44
C ALA A 24 -4.14 10.95 11.03
N ARG A 25 -5.32 10.55 10.55
CA ARG A 25 -5.54 9.93 9.24
C ARG A 25 -6.85 10.44 8.64
N VAL A 26 -6.85 10.80 7.35
CA VAL A 26 -8.10 11.09 6.63
C VAL A 26 -8.87 9.79 6.44
N VAL A 27 -10.10 9.72 6.90
CA VAL A 27 -10.94 8.51 6.81
C VAL A 27 -12.24 8.75 6.06
N GLN A 28 -12.58 10.01 5.79
CA GLN A 28 -13.77 10.37 5.02
C GLN A 28 -13.51 11.66 4.25
N VAL A 29 -13.94 11.71 3.00
CA VAL A 29 -13.88 12.91 2.16
C VAL A 29 -15.23 13.12 1.51
N GLU A 30 -15.83 14.30 1.73
CA GLU A 30 -17.07 14.72 1.07
C GLU A 30 -16.76 15.89 0.15
N GLY A 31 -17.01 15.72 -1.15
CA GLY A 31 -16.70 16.67 -2.22
C GLY A 31 -15.65 16.14 -3.20
N PHE A 32 -15.25 16.95 -4.17
CA PHE A 32 -14.18 16.58 -5.11
C PHE A 32 -12.81 16.81 -4.47
N SER A 33 -12.11 15.73 -4.17
CA SER A 33 -10.77 15.77 -3.59
C SER A 33 -9.87 14.71 -4.20
N THR A 34 -8.61 15.08 -4.36
CA THR A 34 -7.50 14.19 -4.72
C THR A 34 -6.60 13.91 -3.51
N LEU A 35 -7.15 14.04 -2.29
CA LEU A 35 -6.37 13.79 -1.07
C LEU A 35 -5.82 12.36 -1.06
N PRO A 36 -4.52 12.20 -0.82
CA PRO A 36 -3.92 10.89 -0.71
C PRO A 36 -4.54 10.09 0.45
N VAL A 37 -4.92 8.85 0.19
CA VAL A 37 -5.49 7.95 1.20
C VAL A 37 -4.44 7.25 2.06
N ASP A 38 -3.16 7.40 1.74
CA ASP A 38 -2.04 6.75 2.41
C ASP A 38 -1.31 7.66 3.41
N GLU A 39 -1.70 8.93 3.52
CA GLU A 39 -1.01 9.86 4.40
C GLU A 39 -1.26 9.59 5.88
N LEU A 40 -0.18 9.64 6.64
CA LEU A 40 -0.14 9.61 8.10
C LEU A 40 0.45 10.92 8.60
N VAL A 41 -0.19 11.48 9.63
CA VAL A 41 0.38 12.58 10.39
C VAL A 41 0.48 12.17 11.84
N ALA A 42 1.59 12.52 12.48
CA ALA A 42 1.78 12.38 13.92
C ALA A 42 1.85 13.74 14.58
N LEU A 43 1.28 13.85 15.78
CA LEU A 43 1.33 15.03 16.63
C LEU A 43 1.89 14.62 17.99
N ASP A 44 2.86 15.37 18.49
CA ASP A 44 3.41 15.13 19.83
C ASP A 44 2.69 15.97 20.92
N GLY A 45 3.07 15.75 22.17
CA GLY A 45 2.54 16.48 23.33
C GLY A 45 2.82 17.99 23.34
N GLN A 46 3.71 18.45 22.48
CA GLN A 46 4.04 19.87 22.32
C GLN A 46 3.26 20.52 21.15
N GLY A 47 2.45 19.73 20.42
CA GLY A 47 1.68 20.17 19.25
C GLY A 47 2.53 20.29 18.00
N ARG A 48 3.74 19.70 17.95
CA ARG A 48 4.54 19.60 16.74
C ARG A 48 3.91 18.56 15.82
N VAL A 49 3.76 18.93 14.56
CA VAL A 49 3.17 18.09 13.52
C VAL A 49 4.28 17.48 12.66
N PHE A 50 4.18 16.20 12.43
CA PHE A 50 5.10 15.42 11.60
C PHE A 50 4.31 14.76 10.46
N GLY A 51 4.67 15.07 9.25
CA GLY A 51 3.90 14.78 8.05
C GLY A 51 3.09 16.00 7.60
N ASP A 52 2.43 15.86 6.45
CA ASP A 52 1.59 16.92 5.87
C ASP A 52 0.21 16.36 5.56
N LEU A 53 -0.76 16.71 6.39
CA LEU A 53 -2.16 16.37 6.18
C LEU A 53 -2.99 17.64 6.24
N LEU A 54 -3.59 18.02 5.13
CA LEU A 54 -4.44 19.22 5.05
C LEU A 54 -3.69 20.53 5.33
N GLY A 55 -2.37 20.56 5.17
CA GLY A 55 -1.56 21.76 5.34
C GLY A 55 -1.71 22.41 6.73
N VAL A 56 -1.44 23.72 6.81
CA VAL A 56 -1.52 24.51 8.05
C VAL A 56 -2.94 24.47 8.65
N THR A 57 -3.97 24.57 7.81
CA THR A 57 -5.38 24.58 8.26
C THR A 57 -5.76 23.27 8.95
N GLY A 58 -5.29 22.14 8.44
CA GLY A 58 -5.52 20.85 9.08
C GLY A 58 -4.78 20.73 10.40
N ALA A 59 -3.53 21.16 10.46
CA ALA A 59 -2.73 21.16 11.70
C ALA A 59 -3.39 21.97 12.81
N GLU A 60 -3.85 23.18 12.51
CA GLU A 60 -4.54 24.05 13.46
C GLU A 60 -5.85 23.45 13.99
N ALA A 61 -6.62 22.79 13.10
CA ALA A 61 -7.87 22.13 13.50
C ALA A 61 -7.64 20.86 14.35
N MET A 62 -6.57 20.12 14.10
CA MET A 62 -6.27 18.87 14.79
C MET A 62 -5.58 19.06 16.14
N ALA A 63 -4.75 20.08 16.29
CA ALA A 63 -3.91 20.27 17.49
C ALA A 63 -4.68 20.33 18.83
N PRO A 64 -5.84 20.98 18.96
CA PRO A 64 -6.62 20.93 20.20
C PRO A 64 -7.12 19.51 20.52
N VAL A 65 -7.68 18.81 19.51
CA VAL A 65 -8.21 17.46 19.68
C VAL A 65 -7.08 16.47 20.01
N ALA A 66 -5.93 16.62 19.37
CA ALA A 66 -4.76 15.78 19.64
C ALA A 66 -4.29 15.94 21.09
N ARG A 67 -4.26 17.17 21.63
CA ARG A 67 -3.87 17.45 23.01
C ARG A 67 -4.77 16.75 24.02
N ASP A 68 -6.09 16.79 23.79
CA ASP A 68 -7.08 16.11 24.65
C ASP A 68 -6.95 14.58 24.60
N LEU A 69 -6.38 14.05 23.52
CA LEU A 69 -6.23 12.60 23.30
C LEU A 69 -4.95 12.02 23.88
N LEU A 70 -3.94 12.83 24.20
CA LEU A 70 -2.66 12.33 24.73
C LEU A 70 -2.83 11.56 26.05
N ASP A 71 -3.82 11.94 26.85
CA ASP A 71 -4.16 11.30 28.11
C ASP A 71 -5.35 10.31 27.98
N SER A 72 -5.73 9.97 26.75
CA SER A 72 -6.84 9.08 26.42
C SER A 72 -6.35 7.83 25.68
N ASP A 73 -7.09 6.74 25.80
CA ASP A 73 -6.89 5.51 25.01
C ASP A 73 -7.89 5.35 23.87
N GLN A 74 -8.77 6.35 23.69
CA GLN A 74 -9.90 6.26 22.76
C GLN A 74 -9.65 7.02 21.46
N PRO A 75 -9.96 6.42 20.29
CA PRO A 75 -9.94 7.13 19.01
C PRO A 75 -11.05 8.19 18.97
N ARG A 76 -10.82 9.28 18.26
CA ARG A 76 -11.82 10.34 18.03
C ARG A 76 -11.87 10.73 16.56
N LEU A 77 -13.08 10.77 15.99
CA LEU A 77 -13.30 11.32 14.67
C LEU A 77 -13.54 12.84 14.77
N ALA A 78 -12.67 13.61 14.13
CA ALA A 78 -12.83 15.06 13.96
C ALA A 78 -13.23 15.37 12.52
N THR A 79 -14.09 16.38 12.34
CA THR A 79 -14.46 16.88 11.02
C THR A 79 -13.75 18.20 10.75
N VAL A 80 -12.96 18.25 9.70
CA VAL A 80 -12.31 19.48 9.23
C VAL A 80 -13.13 20.04 8.06
N HIS A 81 -13.63 21.27 8.22
CA HIS A 81 -14.37 21.96 7.17
C HIS A 81 -13.41 22.76 6.29
N ILE A 82 -13.45 22.50 4.99
CA ILE A 82 -12.65 23.22 4.00
C ILE A 82 -13.58 24.15 3.23
N THR A 83 -13.39 25.46 3.41
CA THR A 83 -14.25 26.48 2.83
C THR A 83 -13.72 26.94 1.48
N ILE A 84 -14.60 27.05 0.48
CA ILE A 84 -14.27 27.61 -0.86
C ILE A 84 -13.78 29.05 -0.70
N GLY A 85 -12.65 29.40 -1.34
CA GLY A 85 -12.13 30.77 -1.43
C GLY A 85 -11.01 31.15 -0.47
N GLY A 86 -10.53 30.21 0.36
CA GLY A 86 -9.31 30.39 1.15
C GLY A 86 -8.06 29.89 0.42
N SER A 87 -6.88 30.35 0.85
CA SER A 87 -5.58 29.86 0.36
C SER A 87 -5.44 28.33 0.50
N ALA A 88 -6.08 27.76 1.49
CA ALA A 88 -6.15 26.32 1.74
C ALA A 88 -6.71 25.48 0.58
N VAL A 89 -7.66 26.01 -0.21
CA VAL A 89 -8.24 25.30 -1.37
C VAL A 89 -7.17 25.03 -2.43
N SER A 90 -6.30 26.01 -2.67
CA SER A 90 -5.22 25.88 -3.66
C SER A 90 -4.08 24.98 -3.18
N GLU A 91 -3.80 24.99 -1.87
CA GLU A 91 -2.73 24.18 -1.26
C GLU A 91 -3.12 22.70 -1.12
N LEU A 92 -4.42 22.42 -0.96
CA LEU A 92 -4.93 21.07 -0.70
C LEU A 92 -5.37 20.32 -1.97
N GLY A 93 -5.24 20.91 -3.16
CA GLY A 93 -5.68 20.30 -4.43
C GLY A 93 -7.20 20.08 -4.52
N LEU A 94 -7.99 20.79 -3.70
CA LEU A 94 -9.44 20.71 -3.72
C LEU A 94 -9.99 21.68 -4.77
N ALA A 95 -10.66 21.15 -5.77
CA ALA A 95 -11.30 21.98 -6.80
C ALA A 95 -12.53 22.74 -6.27
N CYS A 96 -13.16 22.23 -5.21
CA CYS A 96 -14.34 22.79 -4.53
C CYS A 96 -14.22 22.57 -3.04
N GLY A 97 -14.82 23.42 -2.20
CA GLY A 97 -14.88 23.21 -0.76
C GLY A 97 -15.57 21.88 -0.41
N GLY A 98 -15.27 21.35 0.75
CA GLY A 98 -15.79 20.07 1.21
C GLY A 98 -15.59 19.85 2.71
N ARG A 99 -15.89 18.65 3.15
CA ARG A 99 -15.63 18.19 4.52
C ARG A 99 -14.69 17.00 4.49
N VAL A 100 -13.75 16.99 5.43
CA VAL A 100 -12.81 15.90 5.60
C VAL A 100 -12.95 15.35 7.01
N GLY A 101 -13.25 14.07 7.12
CA GLY A 101 -13.23 13.34 8.38
C GLY A 101 -11.82 12.86 8.67
N VAL A 102 -11.27 13.28 9.81
CA VAL A 102 -9.94 12.87 10.27
C VAL A 102 -10.11 12.04 11.54
N LEU A 103 -9.60 10.82 11.50
CA LEU A 103 -9.51 9.94 12.66
C LEU A 103 -8.22 10.26 13.41
N LEU A 104 -8.37 10.74 14.65
CA LEU A 104 -7.26 10.95 15.57
C LEU A 104 -7.27 9.81 16.61
N GLN A 105 -6.10 9.28 16.90
CA GLN A 105 -5.95 8.14 17.80
C GLN A 105 -4.61 8.22 18.52
N PRO A 106 -4.56 8.00 19.87
CA PRO A 106 -3.29 7.85 20.55
C PRO A 106 -2.47 6.71 19.94
N SER A 107 -1.21 6.95 19.67
CA SER A 107 -0.35 5.92 19.05
C SER A 107 -0.19 4.68 19.95
N SER A 108 -0.30 4.88 21.28
CA SER A 108 -0.28 3.80 22.28
C SER A 108 -1.47 2.83 22.19
N SER A 109 -2.59 3.27 21.59
CA SER A 109 -3.77 2.42 21.39
C SER A 109 -3.73 1.61 20.10
N VAL A 110 -2.69 1.79 19.29
CA VAL A 110 -2.45 1.05 18.03
C VAL A 110 -1.28 0.09 18.25
N PRO A 111 -1.39 -1.18 17.84
CA PRO A 111 -0.25 -2.09 17.89
C PRO A 111 0.98 -1.54 17.17
N THR A 112 2.15 -1.62 17.79
CA THR A 112 3.41 -1.06 17.26
C THR A 112 3.84 -1.72 15.95
N GLU A 113 3.41 -2.96 15.74
CA GLU A 113 3.62 -3.75 14.52
C GLU A 113 3.00 -3.08 13.29
N THR A 114 1.94 -2.28 13.46
CA THR A 114 1.37 -1.46 12.38
C THR A 114 2.41 -0.50 11.83
N TRP A 115 3.04 0.26 12.72
CA TRP A 115 4.04 1.25 12.34
C TRP A 115 5.31 0.60 11.81
N ALA A 116 5.74 -0.49 12.43
CA ALA A 116 6.88 -1.27 11.97
C ALA A 116 6.67 -1.83 10.55
N ALA A 117 5.46 -2.33 10.26
CA ALA A 117 5.11 -2.85 8.95
C ALA A 117 5.10 -1.74 7.89
N ILE A 118 4.48 -0.59 8.16
CA ILE A 118 4.46 0.56 7.21
C ILE A 118 5.89 1.06 6.98
N ALA A 119 6.68 1.24 8.03
CA ALA A 119 8.08 1.67 7.94
C ALA A 119 8.94 0.66 7.16
N GLY A 120 8.74 -0.63 7.39
CA GLY A 120 9.41 -1.73 6.69
C GLY A 120 8.85 -2.03 5.30
N ARG A 121 7.88 -1.25 4.81
CA ARG A 121 7.21 -1.48 3.52
C ARG A 121 6.59 -2.87 3.39
N ALA A 122 6.00 -3.37 4.46
CA ALA A 122 5.22 -4.59 4.44
C ALA A 122 3.72 -4.27 4.35
N PRO A 123 2.94 -5.04 3.59
CA PRO A 123 1.49 -4.89 3.57
C PRO A 123 0.90 -5.07 4.97
N VAL A 124 0.02 -4.14 5.38
CA VAL A 124 -0.60 -4.17 6.70
C VAL A 124 -1.97 -3.51 6.65
N ALA A 125 -2.92 -4.02 7.43
CA ALA A 125 -4.19 -3.37 7.66
C ALA A 125 -4.39 -3.10 9.16
N LEU A 126 -4.99 -1.95 9.47
CA LEU A 126 -5.43 -1.56 10.80
C LEU A 126 -6.95 -1.51 10.83
N ILE A 127 -7.54 -2.22 11.76
CA ILE A 127 -8.98 -2.17 12.05
C ILE A 127 -9.15 -1.36 13.33
N THR A 128 -9.93 -0.28 13.27
CA THR A 128 -10.20 0.58 14.42
C THR A 128 -11.71 0.70 14.63
N ILE A 129 -12.21 0.41 15.83
CA ILE A 129 -13.60 0.72 16.20
C ILE A 129 -13.70 2.23 16.51
N ILE A 130 -14.40 2.96 15.66
CA ILE A 130 -14.49 4.43 15.70
C ILE A 130 -15.77 4.93 16.39
N ASP A 131 -16.78 4.08 16.48
CA ASP A 131 -18.06 4.40 17.11
C ASP A 131 -18.68 3.11 17.67
N GLY A 132 -19.36 3.23 18.82
CA GLY A 132 -20.05 2.13 19.48
C GLY A 132 -19.77 2.08 20.98
N PRO A 133 -20.57 1.27 21.71
CA PRO A 133 -20.51 1.18 23.16
C PRO A 133 -19.33 0.37 23.69
N ALA A 134 -18.43 -0.11 22.82
CA ALA A 134 -17.32 -0.96 23.21
C ALA A 134 -16.39 -0.29 24.22
N THR A 135 -16.13 -0.98 25.33
CA THR A 135 -15.10 -0.66 26.33
C THR A 135 -13.93 -1.61 26.15
N GLY A 136 -12.70 -1.10 26.16
CA GLY A 136 -11.47 -1.89 26.01
C GLY A 136 -10.77 -1.66 24.65
N PRO A 137 -9.86 -2.57 24.24
CA PRO A 137 -9.06 -2.40 23.03
C PRO A 137 -9.91 -2.19 21.80
N LYS A 138 -9.58 -1.18 20.98
CA LYS A 138 -10.32 -0.79 19.79
C LYS A 138 -9.51 -0.93 18.49
N ALA A 139 -8.30 -1.45 18.55
CA ALA A 139 -7.43 -1.55 17.39
C ALA A 139 -6.85 -2.96 17.24
N LEU A 140 -6.93 -3.50 16.02
CA LEU A 140 -6.39 -4.79 15.61
C LEU A 140 -5.61 -4.61 14.33
N THR A 141 -4.35 -5.03 14.34
CA THR A 141 -3.48 -5.06 13.16
C THR A 141 -3.56 -6.42 12.51
N VAL A 142 -3.66 -6.43 11.19
CA VAL A 142 -3.58 -7.62 10.33
C VAL A 142 -2.38 -7.45 9.42
N LEU A 143 -1.38 -8.32 9.56
CA LEU A 143 -0.18 -8.30 8.72
C LEU A 143 -0.41 -9.02 7.38
N GLY A 144 0.45 -8.78 6.41
CA GLY A 144 0.33 -9.37 5.07
C GLY A 144 0.37 -10.90 5.03
N ASP A 145 0.94 -11.56 6.03
CA ASP A 145 0.93 -13.01 6.20
C ASP A 145 -0.33 -13.55 6.88
N GLY A 146 -1.27 -12.67 7.26
CA GLY A 146 -2.51 -13.00 7.95
C GLY A 146 -2.40 -13.07 9.47
N SER A 147 -1.21 -12.88 10.05
CA SER A 147 -1.04 -12.78 11.49
C SER A 147 -1.72 -11.52 12.06
N ARG A 148 -2.13 -11.60 13.33
CA ARG A 148 -2.95 -10.58 14.00
C ARG A 148 -2.27 -10.11 15.27
N VAL A 149 -2.27 -8.80 15.54
CA VAL A 149 -1.74 -8.21 16.76
C VAL A 149 -2.73 -7.19 17.31
N GLY A 150 -2.94 -7.19 18.62
CA GLY A 150 -3.97 -6.37 19.27
C GLY A 150 -5.29 -7.11 19.44
N ALA A 151 -6.34 -6.37 19.74
CA ALA A 151 -7.67 -6.92 19.94
C ALA A 151 -8.76 -5.89 19.63
N LEU A 152 -9.95 -6.39 19.29
CA LEU A 152 -11.17 -5.60 19.22
C LEU A 152 -12.09 -6.04 20.36
N SER A 153 -12.41 -5.12 21.26
CA SER A 153 -13.38 -5.42 22.30
C SER A 153 -14.82 -5.30 21.75
N ALA A 154 -15.53 -6.40 21.71
CA ALA A 154 -16.95 -6.45 21.36
C ALA A 154 -17.87 -6.28 22.58
N ALA A 155 -17.31 -5.98 23.75
CA ALA A 155 -18.06 -6.01 24.99
C ALA A 155 -18.89 -4.73 25.17
N ALA A 156 -20.14 -4.77 24.71
CA ALA A 156 -21.13 -3.80 25.15
C ALA A 156 -22.57 -4.31 25.27
N SER A 157 -22.85 -5.55 25.07
CA SER A 157 -24.25 -6.01 25.17
C SER A 157 -24.40 -7.46 25.60
N GLY A 158 -23.68 -7.93 26.63
CA GLY A 158 -23.93 -9.27 27.19
C GLY A 158 -23.79 -10.41 26.16
N ALA A 159 -23.25 -10.16 24.97
CA ALA A 159 -22.95 -11.17 23.98
C ALA A 159 -21.82 -12.04 24.52
N SER A 160 -22.09 -13.31 24.64
CA SER A 160 -21.10 -14.33 24.97
C SER A 160 -19.87 -14.25 24.06
N GLY A 161 -18.69 -14.66 24.51
CA GLY A 161 -17.42 -14.52 23.81
C GLY A 161 -17.39 -14.91 22.32
N ASP A 162 -18.33 -15.77 21.86
CA ASP A 162 -18.43 -16.22 20.46
C ASP A 162 -18.81 -15.10 19.46
N ALA A 163 -19.73 -14.18 19.83
CA ALA A 163 -20.17 -13.12 18.93
C ALA A 163 -19.09 -12.08 18.67
N GLY A 164 -18.28 -11.75 19.68
CA GLY A 164 -17.15 -10.84 19.54
C GLY A 164 -16.03 -11.42 18.66
N THR A 165 -15.79 -12.71 18.78
CA THR A 165 -14.82 -13.41 17.95
C THR A 165 -15.27 -13.46 16.50
N ALA A 166 -16.56 -13.79 16.24
CA ALA A 166 -17.12 -13.84 14.88
C ALA A 166 -17.06 -12.49 14.17
N LEU A 167 -17.32 -11.38 14.90
CA LEU A 167 -17.17 -10.03 14.35
C LEU A 167 -15.72 -9.71 14.00
N ALA A 168 -14.79 -9.98 14.90
CA ALA A 168 -13.37 -9.76 14.64
C ALA A 168 -12.92 -10.57 13.42
N ASP A 169 -13.34 -11.82 13.30
CA ASP A 169 -13.02 -12.69 12.15
C ASP A 169 -13.59 -12.14 10.84
N SER A 170 -14.81 -11.61 10.85
CA SER A 170 -15.41 -10.97 9.68
C SER A 170 -14.62 -9.73 9.23
N LEU A 171 -14.27 -8.84 10.17
CA LEU A 171 -13.48 -7.64 9.87
C LEU A 171 -12.06 -7.99 9.40
N VAL A 172 -11.46 -9.04 9.95
CA VAL A 172 -10.15 -9.55 9.50
C VAL A 172 -10.24 -10.13 8.09
N ALA A 173 -11.30 -10.87 7.77
CA ALA A 173 -11.49 -11.38 6.40
C ALA A 173 -11.60 -10.25 5.39
N GLU A 174 -12.31 -9.18 5.75
CA GLU A 174 -12.41 -7.95 4.95
C GLU A 174 -11.05 -7.28 4.78
N ALA A 175 -10.30 -7.09 5.87
CA ALA A 175 -8.95 -6.52 5.85
C ALA A 175 -7.99 -7.32 4.95
N LEU A 176 -8.02 -8.65 5.05
CA LEU A 176 -7.23 -9.54 4.18
C LEU A 176 -7.65 -9.45 2.71
N GLY A 177 -8.94 -9.24 2.45
CA GLY A 177 -9.45 -8.93 1.11
C GLY A 177 -8.81 -7.66 0.54
N MET A 178 -8.83 -6.57 1.32
CA MET A 178 -8.21 -5.30 0.94
C MET A 178 -6.71 -5.41 0.68
N LEU A 179 -5.97 -6.15 1.52
CA LEU A 179 -4.54 -6.39 1.32
C LEU A 179 -4.25 -7.16 0.03
N LYS A 180 -5.12 -8.12 -0.33
CA LYS A 180 -5.01 -8.87 -1.59
C LYS A 180 -5.30 -8.03 -2.83
N GLU A 181 -6.12 -6.98 -2.71
CA GLU A 181 -6.38 -6.03 -3.80
C GLU A 181 -5.16 -5.17 -4.12
N ALA A 182 -4.09 -5.28 -3.33
CA ALA A 182 -2.81 -4.60 -3.46
C ALA A 182 -2.90 -3.07 -3.63
N ALA A 183 -3.94 -2.47 -3.08
CA ALA A 183 -4.14 -1.03 -3.08
C ALA A 183 -4.23 -0.50 -1.65
N THR A 184 -3.59 0.62 -1.40
CA THR A 184 -3.84 1.38 -0.18
C THR A 184 -5.25 1.93 -0.24
N ALA A 185 -6.09 1.52 0.71
CA ALA A 185 -7.51 1.81 0.71
C ALA A 185 -8.04 1.92 2.14
N ARG A 186 -9.20 2.55 2.27
CA ARG A 186 -9.95 2.66 3.52
C ARG A 186 -11.37 2.21 3.31
N ARG A 187 -11.93 1.54 4.31
CA ARG A 187 -13.31 1.05 4.26
C ARG A 187 -13.98 1.22 5.61
N LYS A 188 -15.15 1.85 5.60
CA LYS A 188 -16.01 1.97 6.77
C LYS A 188 -17.00 0.81 6.79
N VAL A 189 -17.00 0.04 7.88
CA VAL A 189 -17.88 -1.11 8.05
C VAL A 189 -18.80 -0.87 9.25
N THR A 190 -20.09 -0.80 9.01
CA THR A 190 -21.09 -0.70 10.08
C THR A 190 -21.48 -2.10 10.52
N THR A 191 -21.41 -2.35 11.81
CA THR A 191 -21.71 -3.63 12.46
C THR A 191 -22.79 -3.46 13.52
N GLU A 192 -23.31 -4.53 14.06
CA GLU A 192 -24.28 -4.48 15.16
C GLU A 192 -23.73 -3.86 16.46
N VAL A 193 -22.39 -3.87 16.63
CA VAL A 193 -21.70 -3.37 17.83
C VAL A 193 -21.03 -2.03 17.62
N GLY A 194 -21.23 -1.40 16.47
CA GLY A 194 -20.63 -0.09 16.17
C GLY A 194 -20.05 -0.01 14.77
N THR A 195 -19.28 1.02 14.54
CA THR A 195 -18.63 1.28 13.25
C THR A 195 -17.14 1.00 13.35
N ALA A 196 -16.63 0.19 12.44
CA ALA A 196 -15.21 -0.06 12.26
C ALA A 196 -14.67 0.71 11.03
N MET A 197 -13.46 1.22 11.15
CA MET A 197 -12.64 1.69 10.03
C MET A 197 -11.56 0.65 9.76
N ILE A 198 -11.48 0.18 8.53
CA ILE A 198 -10.39 -0.67 8.05
C ILE A 198 -9.52 0.16 7.13
N GLU A 199 -8.25 0.25 7.45
CA GLU A 199 -7.25 1.00 6.68
C GLU A 199 -6.17 0.01 6.24
N ALA A 200 -5.97 -0.15 4.94
CA ALA A 200 -4.94 -0.99 4.36
C ALA A 200 -3.82 -0.12 3.77
N TRP A 201 -2.59 -0.41 4.12
CA TRP A 201 -1.39 0.16 3.50
C TRP A 201 -0.66 -0.93 2.74
N VAL A 202 -0.64 -0.79 1.43
CA VAL A 202 0.10 -1.67 0.52
C VAL A 202 1.15 -0.83 -0.20
N PRO A 203 2.43 -1.11 0.00
CA PRO A 203 3.49 -0.32 -0.61
C PRO A 203 3.49 -0.48 -2.13
N SER A 204 3.76 0.61 -2.85
CA SER A 204 3.91 0.58 -4.30
C SER A 204 5.02 -0.37 -4.72
N PRO A 205 4.94 -0.94 -5.94
CA PRO A 205 6.01 -1.78 -6.48
C PRO A 205 7.38 -1.10 -6.47
N ARG A 206 8.41 -1.89 -6.22
CA ARG A 206 9.81 -1.56 -6.50
C ARG A 206 10.29 -2.36 -7.68
N LEU A 207 10.82 -1.67 -8.69
CA LEU A 207 11.27 -2.31 -9.92
C LEU A 207 12.75 -2.64 -9.85
N VAL A 208 13.08 -3.88 -10.16
CA VAL A 208 14.43 -4.36 -10.41
C VAL A 208 14.57 -4.61 -11.90
N VAL A 209 15.41 -3.82 -12.58
CA VAL A 209 15.56 -3.87 -14.03
C VAL A 209 16.95 -4.39 -14.39
N VAL A 210 17.01 -5.49 -15.13
CA VAL A 210 18.26 -6.12 -15.61
C VAL A 210 18.37 -5.92 -17.11
N GLY A 211 19.37 -5.17 -17.52
CA GLY A 211 19.63 -4.85 -18.92
C GLY A 211 20.07 -3.41 -19.13
N THR A 212 20.24 -3.03 -20.39
CA THR A 212 20.71 -1.72 -20.84
C THR A 212 19.85 -1.16 -21.96
N GLY A 213 20.07 0.12 -22.30
CA GLY A 213 19.45 0.78 -23.45
C GLY A 213 18.25 1.65 -23.10
N ASP A 214 17.62 2.21 -24.13
CA ASP A 214 16.59 3.26 -24.02
C ASP A 214 15.35 2.82 -23.23
N VAL A 215 15.04 1.53 -23.23
CA VAL A 215 13.88 0.98 -22.53
C VAL A 215 14.07 1.09 -21.00
N VAL A 216 15.32 0.95 -20.49
CA VAL A 216 15.61 1.12 -19.05
C VAL A 216 15.26 2.54 -18.61
N GLY A 217 15.75 3.56 -19.33
CA GLY A 217 15.44 4.96 -19.03
C GLY A 217 13.96 5.29 -19.17
N ALA A 218 13.29 4.67 -20.13
CA ALA A 218 11.84 4.85 -20.31
C ALA A 218 11.03 4.20 -19.16
N ILE A 219 11.46 3.05 -18.64
CA ILE A 219 10.86 2.41 -17.46
C ILE A 219 11.06 3.27 -16.23
N ASP A 220 12.26 3.82 -16.03
CA ASP A 220 12.56 4.71 -14.89
C ASP A 220 11.66 5.96 -14.91
N ALA A 221 11.53 6.60 -16.07
CA ALA A 221 10.64 7.76 -16.24
C ALA A 221 9.16 7.40 -15.98
N GLN A 222 8.69 6.28 -16.50
CA GLN A 222 7.30 5.82 -16.30
C GLN A 222 7.05 5.45 -14.84
N ALA A 223 7.98 4.78 -14.18
CA ALA A 223 7.93 4.44 -12.77
C ALA A 223 7.87 5.69 -11.89
N GLY A 224 8.66 6.73 -12.21
CA GLY A 224 8.63 8.02 -11.52
C GLY A 224 7.24 8.68 -11.55
N LEU A 225 6.53 8.63 -12.69
CA LEU A 225 5.15 9.12 -12.81
C LEU A 225 4.15 8.35 -11.94
N LEU A 226 4.43 7.07 -11.67
CA LEU A 226 3.61 6.20 -10.82
C LEU A 226 4.03 6.22 -9.34
N GLY A 227 5.08 6.98 -9.00
CA GLY A 227 5.65 6.99 -7.64
C GLY A 227 6.35 5.68 -7.26
N TRP A 228 6.78 4.88 -8.24
CA TRP A 228 7.54 3.64 -8.05
C TRP A 228 9.04 3.93 -8.01
N GLU A 229 9.76 3.13 -7.25
CA GLU A 229 11.22 3.21 -7.16
C GLU A 229 11.86 2.16 -8.07
N VAL A 230 12.97 2.52 -8.72
CA VAL A 230 13.68 1.65 -9.66
C VAL A 230 15.14 1.49 -9.25
N ARG A 231 15.63 0.25 -9.28
CA ARG A 231 17.06 -0.04 -9.34
C ARG A 231 17.34 -0.85 -10.60
N SER A 232 18.41 -0.48 -11.32
CA SER A 232 18.78 -1.16 -12.56
C SER A 232 20.27 -1.53 -12.57
N GLY A 233 20.58 -2.64 -13.24
CA GLY A 233 21.94 -3.11 -13.49
C GLY A 233 22.06 -3.68 -14.90
N PRO A 234 23.28 -3.63 -15.50
CA PRO A 234 23.49 -4.10 -16.87
C PRO A 234 23.38 -5.63 -17.02
N ASP A 235 23.64 -6.37 -15.95
CA ASP A 235 23.71 -7.82 -15.90
C ASP A 235 23.04 -8.39 -14.64
N HIS A 236 23.28 -9.68 -14.37
CA HIS A 236 22.70 -10.37 -13.21
C HIS A 236 23.48 -10.17 -11.91
N GLU A 237 24.64 -9.52 -11.95
CA GLU A 237 25.41 -9.22 -10.75
C GLU A 237 24.65 -8.19 -9.89
N GLY A 238 24.52 -8.44 -8.59
CA GLY A 238 23.75 -7.59 -7.68
C GLY A 238 22.22 -7.74 -7.75
N VAL A 239 21.67 -8.61 -8.62
CA VAL A 239 20.20 -8.83 -8.70
C VAL A 239 19.64 -9.31 -7.36
N ASP A 240 20.32 -10.20 -6.66
CA ASP A 240 19.88 -10.67 -5.34
C ASP A 240 19.78 -9.54 -4.32
N GLU A 241 20.75 -8.61 -4.30
CA GLU A 241 20.73 -7.42 -3.44
C GLU A 241 19.61 -6.45 -3.83
N MET A 242 19.43 -6.22 -5.14
CA MET A 242 18.32 -5.38 -5.62
C MET A 242 16.95 -5.97 -5.29
N LEU A 243 16.78 -7.28 -5.38
CA LEU A 243 15.54 -7.97 -5.01
C LEU A 243 15.30 -7.94 -3.50
N GLU A 244 16.34 -8.02 -2.69
CA GLU A 244 16.26 -7.85 -1.24
C GLU A 244 15.81 -6.43 -0.88
N TRP A 245 16.42 -5.41 -1.50
CA TRP A 245 15.96 -4.02 -1.36
C TRP A 245 14.48 -3.84 -1.78
N ALA A 246 14.06 -4.47 -2.87
CA ALA A 246 12.69 -4.35 -3.37
C ALA A 246 11.65 -5.06 -2.47
N GLY A 247 12.06 -6.13 -1.80
CA GLY A 247 11.24 -6.84 -0.81
C GLY A 247 10.01 -7.55 -1.43
N ALA A 248 8.94 -7.65 -0.65
CA ALA A 248 7.73 -8.40 -1.02
C ALA A 248 6.96 -7.78 -2.21
N THR A 249 7.19 -6.50 -2.54
CA THR A 249 6.53 -5.80 -3.66
C THR A 249 7.41 -5.71 -4.91
N ALA A 250 8.49 -6.51 -4.97
CA ALA A 250 9.42 -6.51 -6.09
C ALA A 250 8.76 -6.89 -7.42
N ALA A 251 9.08 -6.13 -8.47
CA ALA A 251 8.80 -6.49 -9.85
C ALA A 251 10.14 -6.62 -10.59
N LEU A 252 10.51 -7.84 -10.99
CA LEU A 252 11.72 -8.11 -11.76
C LEU A 252 11.44 -7.98 -13.26
N ILE A 253 12.23 -7.15 -13.93
CA ILE A 253 12.15 -6.90 -15.37
C ILE A 253 13.49 -7.25 -15.99
N VAL A 254 13.52 -8.28 -16.86
CA VAL A 254 14.73 -8.71 -17.56
C VAL A 254 14.63 -8.31 -19.04
N LEU A 255 15.44 -7.36 -19.45
CA LEU A 255 15.49 -6.78 -20.80
C LEU A 255 16.62 -7.39 -21.66
N SER A 256 17.53 -8.15 -21.05
CA SER A 256 18.63 -8.81 -21.75
C SER A 256 18.16 -9.91 -22.68
N HIS A 257 18.96 -10.17 -23.71
CA HIS A 257 18.82 -11.32 -24.61
C HIS A 257 20.01 -12.29 -24.49
N ASP A 258 20.97 -11.96 -23.63
CA ASP A 258 22.13 -12.82 -23.35
C ASP A 258 21.76 -13.88 -22.31
N PRO A 259 21.87 -15.18 -22.65
CA PRO A 259 21.57 -16.26 -21.73
C PRO A 259 22.42 -16.24 -20.43
N HIS A 260 23.61 -15.67 -20.48
CA HIS A 260 24.49 -15.54 -19.32
C HIS A 260 24.02 -14.46 -18.34
N VAL A 261 23.14 -13.57 -18.78
CA VAL A 261 22.53 -12.52 -17.98
C VAL A 261 21.09 -12.90 -17.59
N ASP A 262 20.27 -13.27 -18.57
CA ASP A 262 18.82 -13.44 -18.38
C ASP A 262 18.47 -14.68 -17.55
N VAL A 263 19.17 -15.81 -17.76
CA VAL A 263 18.87 -17.04 -17.01
C VAL A 263 19.18 -16.92 -15.53
N PRO A 264 20.37 -16.44 -15.10
CA PRO A 264 20.65 -16.23 -13.67
C PRO A 264 19.72 -15.18 -13.02
N ALA A 265 19.42 -14.07 -13.71
CA ALA A 265 18.54 -13.04 -13.20
C ALA A 265 17.12 -13.56 -12.94
N LEU A 266 16.55 -14.29 -13.91
CA LEU A 266 15.22 -14.91 -13.74
C LEU A 266 15.21 -15.97 -12.66
N ALA A 267 16.24 -16.81 -12.58
CA ALA A 267 16.38 -17.81 -11.54
C ALA A 267 16.44 -17.15 -10.13
N ALA A 268 17.09 -15.99 -9.98
CA ALA A 268 17.10 -15.23 -8.74
C ALA A 268 15.70 -14.76 -8.33
N GLY A 269 14.91 -14.25 -9.28
CA GLY A 269 13.52 -13.84 -9.05
C GLY A 269 12.61 -15.01 -8.69
N LEU A 270 12.75 -16.14 -9.38
CA LEU A 270 11.92 -17.33 -9.17
C LEU A 270 12.12 -17.98 -7.80
N ARG A 271 13.28 -17.80 -7.17
CA ARG A 271 13.51 -18.26 -5.78
C ARG A 271 12.73 -17.47 -4.74
N ARG A 272 12.09 -16.37 -5.11
CA ARG A 272 11.38 -15.46 -4.21
C ARG A 272 9.89 -15.39 -4.52
N PRO A 273 9.04 -15.19 -3.53
CA PRO A 273 7.60 -15.02 -3.73
C PRO A 273 7.26 -13.57 -4.15
N ILE A 274 7.92 -13.06 -5.19
CA ILE A 274 7.66 -11.72 -5.71
C ILE A 274 6.47 -11.73 -6.68
N PRO A 275 5.67 -10.66 -6.72
CA PRO A 275 4.41 -10.63 -7.46
C PRO A 275 4.58 -10.62 -9.00
N TYR A 276 5.71 -10.11 -9.51
CA TYR A 276 5.91 -9.99 -10.94
C TYR A 276 7.34 -10.33 -11.38
N ILE A 277 7.44 -11.15 -12.41
CA ILE A 277 8.69 -11.48 -13.10
C ILE A 277 8.41 -11.40 -14.60
N GLY A 278 9.05 -10.46 -15.29
CA GLY A 278 8.85 -10.26 -16.72
C GLY A 278 10.15 -10.37 -17.51
N ALA A 279 10.06 -10.93 -18.71
CA ALA A 279 11.21 -11.13 -19.60
C ALA A 279 10.93 -10.62 -21.01
N MET A 280 11.78 -9.70 -21.49
CA MET A 280 11.72 -9.19 -22.87
C MET A 280 12.25 -10.21 -23.86
N GLY A 281 11.75 -10.16 -25.08
CA GLY A 281 12.21 -10.96 -26.20
C GLY A 281 11.08 -11.58 -27.01
N SER A 282 11.40 -12.01 -28.24
CA SER A 282 10.45 -12.68 -29.12
C SER A 282 9.98 -14.02 -28.55
N ARG A 283 8.85 -14.53 -29.04
CA ARG A 283 8.35 -15.87 -28.65
C ARG A 283 9.41 -16.96 -28.83
N HIS A 284 10.22 -16.88 -29.89
CA HIS A 284 11.31 -17.82 -30.13
C HIS A 284 12.42 -17.70 -29.03
N THR A 285 12.82 -16.50 -28.68
CA THR A 285 13.78 -16.24 -27.58
C THR A 285 13.25 -16.81 -26.27
N GLN A 286 11.97 -16.64 -26.01
CA GLN A 286 11.33 -17.13 -24.78
C GLN A 286 11.36 -18.66 -24.68
N SER A 287 11.07 -19.39 -25.76
CA SER A 287 11.12 -20.86 -25.76
C SER A 287 12.51 -21.38 -25.37
N ARG A 288 13.56 -20.84 -25.98
CA ARG A 288 14.95 -21.22 -25.66
C ARG A 288 15.36 -20.86 -24.21
N ARG A 289 14.87 -19.76 -23.69
CA ARG A 289 15.12 -19.33 -22.31
C ARG A 289 14.48 -20.29 -21.31
N ILE A 290 13.23 -20.69 -21.55
CA ILE A 290 12.52 -21.65 -20.73
C ILE A 290 13.21 -23.01 -20.71
N GLU A 291 13.67 -23.51 -21.86
CA GLU A 291 14.44 -24.75 -21.95
C GLU A 291 15.70 -24.69 -21.08
N ARG A 292 16.42 -23.57 -21.07
CA ARG A 292 17.63 -23.38 -20.23
C ARG A 292 17.29 -23.31 -18.73
N LEU A 293 16.23 -22.59 -18.38
CA LEU A 293 15.78 -22.52 -16.98
C LEU A 293 15.35 -23.90 -16.46
N ALA A 294 14.60 -24.66 -17.27
CA ALA A 294 14.22 -26.03 -16.95
C ALA A 294 15.46 -26.94 -16.79
N ALA A 295 16.43 -26.83 -17.70
CA ALA A 295 17.68 -27.58 -17.61
C ALA A 295 18.53 -27.21 -16.35
N SER A 296 18.36 -26.00 -15.81
CA SER A 296 18.98 -25.57 -14.55
C SER A 296 18.18 -25.99 -13.30
N GLY A 297 17.10 -26.76 -13.46
CA GLY A 297 16.33 -27.31 -12.35
C GLY A 297 15.13 -26.48 -11.91
N VAL A 298 14.74 -25.44 -12.66
CA VAL A 298 13.53 -24.66 -12.37
C VAL A 298 12.27 -25.47 -12.70
N GLY A 299 11.36 -25.59 -11.74
CA GLY A 299 10.12 -26.35 -11.88
C GLY A 299 9.12 -25.67 -12.85
N GLN A 300 8.22 -26.47 -13.44
CA GLN A 300 7.23 -25.99 -14.41
C GLN A 300 6.33 -24.89 -13.81
N GLY A 301 5.87 -25.04 -12.56
CA GLY A 301 5.03 -24.04 -11.88
C GLY A 301 5.73 -22.68 -11.71
N ASP A 302 7.04 -22.68 -11.45
CA ASP A 302 7.84 -21.46 -11.37
C ASP A 302 8.02 -20.82 -12.75
N LEU A 303 8.22 -21.61 -13.81
CA LEU A 303 8.34 -21.10 -15.18
C LEU A 303 7.07 -20.40 -15.66
N GLU A 304 5.90 -20.77 -15.16
CA GLU A 304 4.62 -20.13 -15.47
C GLU A 304 4.46 -18.76 -14.83
N ARG A 305 5.24 -18.45 -13.78
CA ARG A 305 5.25 -17.13 -13.15
C ARG A 305 5.93 -16.05 -14.01
N ILE A 306 6.63 -16.44 -15.07
CA ILE A 306 7.34 -15.48 -15.92
C ILE A 306 6.38 -14.92 -16.98
N HIS A 307 6.14 -13.61 -16.95
CA HIS A 307 5.43 -12.87 -17.99
C HIS A 307 6.33 -12.76 -19.24
N ARG A 308 5.97 -13.45 -20.32
CA ARG A 308 6.80 -13.60 -21.52
C ARG A 308 5.99 -13.77 -22.81
N PRO A 309 6.16 -12.93 -23.81
CA PRO A 309 6.88 -11.65 -23.77
C PRO A 309 6.30 -10.70 -22.73
N ILE A 310 7.16 -9.86 -22.13
CA ILE A 310 6.77 -8.86 -21.14
C ILE A 310 5.88 -7.77 -21.75
N GLY A 311 4.90 -7.28 -20.98
CA GLY A 311 4.05 -6.15 -21.33
C GLY A 311 2.74 -6.52 -22.01
N LEU A 312 1.75 -5.65 -21.88
CA LEU A 312 0.48 -5.79 -22.59
C LEU A 312 0.64 -5.51 -24.09
N ASP A 313 -0.18 -6.16 -24.91
CA ASP A 313 -0.22 -5.93 -26.37
C ASP A 313 -0.96 -4.60 -26.67
N LEU A 314 -0.23 -3.49 -26.55
CA LEU A 314 -0.70 -2.15 -26.87
C LEU A 314 -0.27 -1.67 -28.28
N GLY A 315 0.46 -2.51 -29.03
CA GLY A 315 0.94 -2.20 -30.38
C GLY A 315 2.13 -1.24 -30.44
N GLY A 316 2.65 -0.78 -29.30
CA GLY A 316 3.79 0.13 -29.21
C GLY A 316 5.12 -0.54 -29.57
N ARG A 317 6.06 0.26 -30.12
CA ARG A 317 7.41 -0.21 -30.51
C ARG A 317 8.53 0.67 -29.98
N ARG A 318 8.25 1.93 -29.66
CA ARG A 318 9.24 2.87 -29.11
C ARG A 318 9.43 2.61 -27.62
N ALA A 319 10.61 2.90 -27.11
CA ALA A 319 10.96 2.65 -25.73
C ALA A 319 9.90 3.16 -24.70
N PRO A 320 9.35 4.39 -24.80
CA PRO A 320 8.30 4.85 -23.92
C PRO A 320 6.97 4.07 -24.02
N GLU A 321 6.63 3.59 -25.23
CA GLU A 321 5.42 2.80 -25.46
C GLU A 321 5.56 1.39 -24.87
N VAL A 322 6.77 0.81 -24.98
CA VAL A 322 7.10 -0.47 -24.35
C VAL A 322 7.09 -0.33 -22.81
N ALA A 323 7.67 0.73 -22.29
CA ALA A 323 7.66 1.00 -20.85
C ALA A 323 6.23 1.15 -20.31
N LEU A 324 5.34 1.84 -21.03
CA LEU A 324 3.93 1.95 -20.69
C LEU A 324 3.25 0.56 -20.66
N ALA A 325 3.50 -0.28 -21.68
CA ALA A 325 2.92 -1.62 -21.76
C ALA A 325 3.38 -2.51 -20.59
N ILE A 326 4.66 -2.42 -20.20
CA ILE A 326 5.22 -3.13 -19.05
C ILE A 326 4.61 -2.62 -17.74
N ALA A 327 4.56 -1.30 -17.54
CA ALA A 327 3.98 -0.72 -16.33
C ALA A 327 2.49 -1.06 -16.18
N ALA A 328 1.74 -1.04 -17.28
CA ALA A 328 0.32 -1.43 -17.29
C ALA A 328 0.13 -2.91 -16.94
N GLU A 329 1.00 -3.81 -17.42
CA GLU A 329 0.94 -5.23 -17.06
C GLU A 329 1.27 -5.43 -15.57
N ILE A 330 2.33 -4.80 -15.05
CA ILE A 330 2.67 -4.84 -13.63
C ILE A 330 1.49 -4.37 -12.80
N GLN A 331 0.89 -3.23 -13.15
CA GLN A 331 -0.27 -2.67 -12.46
C GLN A 331 -1.43 -3.67 -12.44
N ALA A 332 -1.74 -4.29 -13.59
CA ALA A 332 -2.81 -5.28 -13.69
C ALA A 332 -2.54 -6.52 -12.82
N VAL A 333 -1.33 -7.05 -12.85
CA VAL A 333 -0.92 -8.23 -12.07
C VAL A 333 -0.97 -7.96 -10.58
N VAL A 334 -0.38 -6.85 -10.14
CA VAL A 334 -0.32 -6.48 -8.72
C VAL A 334 -1.72 -6.25 -8.14
N HIS A 335 -2.64 -5.67 -8.92
CA HIS A 335 -4.03 -5.46 -8.51
C HIS A 335 -4.99 -6.60 -8.87
N HIS A 336 -4.47 -7.74 -9.32
CA HIS A 336 -5.28 -8.91 -9.72
C HIS A 336 -6.37 -8.58 -10.76
N ARG A 337 -6.03 -7.74 -11.76
CA ARG A 337 -6.90 -7.34 -12.85
C ARG A 337 -6.48 -8.00 -14.15
N ASP A 338 -7.44 -8.21 -15.04
CA ASP A 338 -7.23 -8.85 -16.34
C ASP A 338 -6.91 -7.88 -17.50
N ALA A 339 -6.64 -6.60 -17.16
CA ALA A 339 -6.29 -5.53 -18.09
C ALA A 339 -7.31 -5.26 -19.21
N ARG A 340 -8.58 -5.62 -19.01
CA ARG A 340 -9.66 -5.31 -19.97
C ARG A 340 -10.03 -3.82 -19.94
N SER A 341 -10.60 -3.34 -21.05
CA SER A 341 -11.23 -2.02 -21.08
C SER A 341 -12.38 -1.93 -20.07
N LEU A 342 -12.46 -0.84 -19.30
CA LEU A 342 -13.54 -0.64 -18.31
C LEU A 342 -14.93 -0.72 -18.93
N ARG A 343 -15.10 -0.32 -20.21
CA ARG A 343 -16.38 -0.46 -20.93
C ARG A 343 -16.85 -1.91 -21.11
N ASP A 344 -15.92 -2.87 -21.03
CA ASP A 344 -16.14 -4.29 -21.24
C ASP A 344 -16.24 -5.05 -19.91
N THR A 345 -16.30 -4.32 -18.80
CA THR A 345 -16.49 -4.82 -17.42
C THR A 345 -17.86 -4.42 -16.90
N SER A 346 -18.33 -5.12 -15.87
CA SER A 346 -19.60 -4.82 -15.17
C SER A 346 -19.36 -4.65 -13.68
N GLY A 347 -20.22 -3.89 -13.01
CA GLY A 347 -20.10 -3.59 -11.58
C GLY A 347 -19.39 -2.26 -11.31
N PRO A 348 -19.13 -1.93 -10.03
CA PRO A 348 -18.46 -0.70 -9.65
C PRO A 348 -17.02 -0.71 -10.16
N ILE A 349 -16.55 0.44 -10.68
CA ILE A 349 -15.17 0.63 -11.17
C ILE A 349 -14.17 0.48 -10.03
N HIS A 350 -14.49 1.06 -8.88
CA HIS A 350 -13.82 0.84 -7.62
C HIS A 350 -14.74 0.03 -6.72
N GLN A 351 -14.22 -0.90 -5.95
CA GLN A 351 -15.04 -1.54 -4.92
C GLN A 351 -15.43 -0.44 -3.94
N ALA A 352 -16.74 -0.34 -3.69
CA ALA A 352 -17.35 0.80 -3.02
C ALA A 352 -16.61 1.14 -1.70
N ASP A 353 -16.29 2.42 -1.59
CA ASP A 353 -15.87 3.07 -0.34
C ASP A 353 -16.93 2.93 0.77
#